data_ed78b21962b7f058bcca7f621930ecbb
#
_entry.id   ed78b21962b7f058bcca7f621930ecbb
#
_cell.length_a   1.000
_cell.length_b   1.000
_cell.length_c   1.000
_cell.angle_alpha   90.00
_cell.angle_beta   90.00
_cell.angle_gamma   90.00
#
_symmetry.space_group_name_H-M   'P 1'
#
loop_
_entity.id
_entity.type
_entity.pdbx_description
1 polymer ?
#
loop_
_entity_poly.entity_id
_entity_poly.type
_entity_poly.pdbx_seq_one_letter_code
_entity_poly.pdbx_strand_id
1 'polypeptide(L)'
;QVSAQPAQQYPNAMLKVVLGRELGEHRVPDQDHGNHDASSNGISSEASEASEASEASETSVNEPGQSETSVNEPQTKVVKYMSDMRATSPDILRATWAYCALALCGQALRGRNDLHHLSFATTRIQQFWSHSWHGGKWMKVLTVIFLQNGTAAVFVSTFGAFIAMVLVAVGILPPYQAPDDVVAAGCNWCTSCGLVLYCLTILFWRRRFSIFLDVICINQKDQRRKTMGILSMGASLKSSESMLVLWDSSYVHRLWCVWELAGFLHAHSADPKPKITIKPTGAGAAYIIQTLAVAVGAVIVSSIPDRGRETRAPPVYVLAGIVVCCGYAVTVVSMCRNYFRSIEALCKQLENFTTDSATCSCCTSGHPEGQTCDRRILLECISIWFGNVGAFEHSVRTRLLNLLASGLWNELFRYKRCVAVTVPLLWQFLERIAVDLHFGSGEKYVEHIFFHLIRGCAWWLGCFPIMFFTFLVLARFLRRRRSMPLEMLTTLLVMVG
;
A
#
# COMPACT_ATOMS: atom_id res chain seq x y z
N GLN A 1 -18.43 16.77 5.00
CA GLN A 1 -17.61 17.84 4.40
C GLN A 1 -16.15 17.37 4.42
N VAL A 2 -15.68 16.82 3.31
CA VAL A 2 -14.26 16.51 3.06
C VAL A 2 -13.62 17.84 2.70
N SER A 3 -12.80 18.40 3.59
CA SER A 3 -11.97 19.55 3.25
C SER A 3 -11.04 19.13 2.10
N ALA A 4 -11.31 19.64 0.90
CA ALA A 4 -10.39 19.56 -0.21
C ALA A 4 -9.09 20.24 0.21
N GLN A 5 -7.98 19.52 0.23
CA GLN A 5 -6.66 20.13 0.32
C GLN A 5 -6.50 21.06 -0.89
N PRO A 6 -5.96 22.28 -0.72
CA PRO A 6 -5.74 23.18 -1.84
C PRO A 6 -4.85 22.51 -2.88
N ALA A 7 -5.28 22.56 -4.14
CA ALA A 7 -4.50 22.11 -5.29
C ALA A 7 -3.14 22.84 -5.29
N GLN A 8 -2.06 22.08 -5.15
CA GLN A 8 -0.73 22.66 -5.03
C GLN A 8 -0.23 23.10 -6.40
N GLN A 9 0.10 24.36 -6.52
CA GLN A 9 0.66 25.03 -7.73
C GLN A 9 2.13 24.63 -7.92
N TYR A 10 2.38 23.48 -8.55
CA TYR A 10 3.74 22.92 -8.71
C TYR A 10 4.59 23.58 -9.83
N PRO A 11 4.05 23.98 -11.00
CA PRO A 11 4.88 24.31 -12.16
C PRO A 11 5.74 25.57 -12.01
N ASN A 12 5.21 26.65 -11.43
CA ASN A 12 5.99 27.89 -11.25
C ASN A 12 7.13 27.76 -10.24
N ALA A 13 6.96 26.89 -9.23
CA ALA A 13 8.03 26.62 -8.27
C ALA A 13 9.13 25.75 -8.90
N MET A 14 8.80 24.78 -9.75
CA MET A 14 9.77 24.00 -10.53
C MET A 14 10.63 24.88 -11.41
N LEU A 15 9.99 25.80 -12.14
CA LEU A 15 10.65 26.71 -13.04
C LEU A 15 11.66 27.64 -12.34
N LYS A 16 11.26 28.23 -11.20
CA LYS A 16 12.13 29.10 -10.41
C LYS A 16 13.37 28.40 -9.85
N VAL A 17 13.26 27.10 -9.51
CA VAL A 17 14.41 26.32 -9.00
C VAL A 17 15.40 25.97 -10.10
N VAL A 18 14.92 25.60 -11.29
CA VAL A 18 15.79 25.29 -12.43
C VAL A 18 16.54 26.56 -12.91
N LEU A 19 15.84 27.71 -13.05
CA LEU A 19 16.44 28.96 -13.44
C LEU A 19 17.38 29.52 -12.37
N GLY A 20 17.07 29.39 -11.08
CA GLY A 20 17.89 29.85 -9.97
C GLY A 20 19.23 29.11 -9.83
N ARG A 21 19.35 27.89 -10.34
CA ARG A 21 20.59 27.11 -10.32
C ARG A 21 21.58 27.54 -11.38
N GLU A 22 21.12 27.96 -12.56
CA GLU A 22 21.99 28.50 -13.62
C GLU A 22 22.57 29.88 -13.25
N LEU A 23 21.85 30.65 -12.40
CA LEU A 23 22.32 31.95 -11.90
C LEU A 23 23.21 31.84 -10.64
N GLY A 24 23.26 30.68 -9.99
CA GLY A 24 23.96 30.42 -8.73
C GLY A 24 25.37 29.85 -8.86
N GLU A 25 25.78 29.39 -10.05
CA GLU A 25 27.12 28.81 -10.27
C GLU A 25 28.24 29.88 -10.44
N HIS A 26 27.93 31.19 -10.38
CA HIS A 26 28.89 32.29 -10.48
C HIS A 26 29.04 33.15 -9.21
N ARG A 27 28.75 32.63 -8.02
CA ARG A 27 29.15 33.31 -6.77
C ARG A 27 30.14 32.47 -5.98
N VAL A 28 31.41 32.84 -6.13
CA VAL A 28 32.52 32.51 -5.24
C VAL A 28 32.23 33.13 -3.86
N PRO A 29 32.50 32.48 -2.75
CA PRO A 29 32.31 33.05 -1.42
C PRO A 29 33.45 34.01 -1.12
N ASP A 30 33.14 35.30 -0.94
CA ASP A 30 34.04 36.25 -0.33
C ASP A 30 33.90 36.22 1.20
N GLN A 31 35.09 36.29 1.82
CA GLN A 31 35.34 36.20 3.24
C GLN A 31 34.89 37.46 4.00
N ASP A 32 34.50 37.22 5.26
CA ASP A 32 34.41 38.21 6.34
C ASP A 32 35.55 39.20 6.39
N HIS A 33 35.22 40.48 6.58
CA HIS A 33 35.90 41.36 7.54
C HIS A 33 35.03 42.58 7.87
N GLY A 34 35.04 42.88 9.15
CA GLY A 34 34.16 43.74 9.88
C GLY A 34 34.30 45.25 9.75
N ASN A 35 33.33 45.85 10.34
CA ASN A 35 33.28 47.07 11.19
C ASN A 35 33.50 48.48 10.59
N HIS A 36 32.60 49.30 11.00
CA HIS A 36 32.61 50.71 11.41
C HIS A 36 31.85 51.73 10.57
N ASP A 37 30.82 52.22 11.22
CA ASP A 37 30.31 53.55 11.48
C ASP A 37 30.43 54.71 10.45
N ALA A 38 29.32 55.44 10.46
CA ALA A 38 29.14 56.90 10.42
C ALA A 38 28.64 57.57 9.12
N SER A 39 27.40 57.98 9.21
CA SER A 39 26.93 59.37 9.13
C SER A 39 27.02 60.17 7.83
N SER A 40 25.87 60.72 7.52
CA SER A 40 25.53 62.06 7.06
C SER A 40 25.33 62.37 5.56
N ASN A 41 24.09 62.82 5.35
CA ASN A 41 23.67 64.07 4.67
C ASN A 41 23.96 64.32 3.18
N GLY A 42 22.87 64.67 2.50
CA GLY A 42 22.82 65.90 1.71
C GLY A 42 22.34 65.76 0.26
N ILE A 43 21.06 65.95 -0.02
CA ILE A 43 20.47 67.14 -0.67
C ILE A 43 20.70 67.32 -2.19
N SER A 44 19.55 67.45 -2.88
CA SER A 44 19.13 68.25 -4.03
C SER A 44 19.78 67.96 -5.40
N SER A 45 19.09 68.02 -6.47
CA SER A 45 18.00 68.81 -7.05
C SER A 45 18.06 68.71 -8.57
N GLU A 46 16.89 68.70 -9.20
CA GLU A 46 16.54 69.44 -10.44
C GLU A 46 17.32 69.14 -11.75
N ALA A 47 16.73 68.95 -12.83
CA ALA A 47 15.57 69.40 -13.58
C ALA A 47 15.87 69.35 -15.07
N SER A 48 14.85 69.11 -15.86
CA SER A 48 14.54 69.69 -17.20
C SER A 48 15.47 69.39 -18.37
N GLU A 49 15.08 69.25 -19.57
CA GLU A 49 13.98 69.63 -20.44
C GLU A 49 14.07 68.89 -21.78
N ALA A 50 12.94 68.56 -22.31
CA ALA A 50 12.34 68.55 -23.61
C ALA A 50 13.20 68.96 -24.85
N SER A 51 12.98 68.21 -25.96
CA SER A 51 12.52 68.76 -27.26
C SER A 51 12.27 67.64 -28.29
N GLU A 52 11.16 67.56 -28.78
CA GLU A 52 10.41 67.53 -30.04
C GLU A 52 11.12 67.04 -31.32
N ALA A 53 10.36 66.14 -31.96
CA ALA A 53 9.91 66.06 -33.36
C ALA A 53 10.84 65.55 -34.46
N SER A 54 10.53 64.51 -35.16
CA SER A 54 9.75 64.57 -36.43
C SER A 54 9.52 63.19 -37.07
N GLU A 55 8.44 63.14 -37.79
CA GLU A 55 7.87 62.03 -38.55
C GLU A 55 8.81 61.47 -39.64
N ALA A 56 8.76 60.12 -39.83
CA ALA A 56 8.80 59.51 -41.15
C ALA A 56 8.16 58.10 -41.09
N SER A 57 7.12 57.94 -41.81
CA SER A 57 6.40 56.69 -42.07
C SER A 57 7.21 55.75 -42.97
N GLU A 58 7.46 54.54 -42.52
CA GLU A 58 7.67 53.41 -43.44
C GLU A 58 6.93 52.18 -42.95
N THR A 59 6.06 51.70 -43.83
CA THR A 59 5.37 50.45 -43.78
C THR A 59 6.33 49.29 -43.81
N SER A 60 6.36 48.47 -42.78
CA SER A 60 6.99 47.15 -42.83
C SER A 60 6.02 46.06 -42.36
N VAL A 61 5.97 45.09 -43.20
CA VAL A 61 5.22 43.84 -43.19
C VAL A 61 5.35 43.12 -41.84
N ASN A 62 4.21 42.78 -41.22
CA ASN A 62 4.12 41.90 -40.06
C ASN A 62 4.53 40.48 -40.46
N GLU A 63 5.68 39.99 -40.00
CA GLU A 63 5.96 38.56 -39.84
C GLU A 63 5.37 38.09 -38.52
N PRO A 64 4.53 37.04 -38.50
CA PRO A 64 4.07 36.39 -37.26
C PRO A 64 5.04 35.28 -36.89
N GLY A 65 5.96 35.51 -35.97
CA GLY A 65 6.88 34.42 -35.60
C GLY A 65 7.92 34.66 -34.51
N GLN A 66 7.60 35.33 -33.39
CA GLN A 66 8.57 35.44 -32.30
C GLN A 66 8.06 35.41 -30.87
N SER A 67 6.79 35.07 -30.60
CA SER A 67 6.28 35.00 -29.21
C SER A 67 6.14 33.61 -28.61
N GLU A 68 6.28 32.55 -29.39
CA GLU A 68 6.14 31.16 -28.88
C GLU A 68 7.44 30.51 -28.40
N THR A 69 8.61 31.02 -28.78
CA THR A 69 9.92 30.42 -28.47
C THR A 69 10.41 30.71 -27.06
N SER A 70 10.06 31.82 -26.44
CA SER A 70 10.60 32.20 -25.11
C SER A 70 9.89 31.50 -23.93
N VAL A 71 8.64 31.05 -24.11
CA VAL A 71 7.88 30.38 -23.04
C VAL A 71 8.23 28.89 -22.95
N ASN A 72 8.74 28.26 -24.00
CA ASN A 72 9.02 26.82 -24.05
C ASN A 72 10.39 26.42 -23.47
N GLU A 73 11.37 27.30 -23.42
CA GLU A 73 12.74 26.99 -22.96
C GLU A 73 12.82 26.52 -21.50
N PRO A 74 12.13 27.17 -20.54
CA PRO A 74 12.15 26.72 -19.14
C PRO A 74 11.45 25.37 -18.93
N GLN A 75 10.38 25.09 -19.69
CA GLN A 75 9.68 23.81 -19.62
C GLN A 75 10.56 22.67 -20.14
N THR A 76 11.26 22.87 -21.25
CA THR A 76 12.18 21.90 -21.84
C THR A 76 13.30 21.52 -20.86
N LYS A 77 13.82 22.50 -20.09
CA LYS A 77 14.82 22.25 -19.03
C LYS A 77 14.25 21.36 -17.91
N VAL A 78 13.02 21.63 -17.44
CA VAL A 78 12.34 20.79 -16.42
C VAL A 78 12.14 19.37 -16.92
N VAL A 79 11.62 19.20 -18.14
CA VAL A 79 11.40 17.88 -18.77
C VAL A 79 12.70 17.11 -18.88
N LYS A 80 13.75 17.73 -19.41
CA LYS A 80 15.08 17.13 -19.53
C LYS A 80 15.61 16.68 -18.17
N TYR A 81 15.48 17.51 -17.16
CA TYR A 81 15.93 17.19 -15.81
C TYR A 81 15.20 15.99 -15.21
N MET A 82 13.87 15.95 -15.34
CA MET A 82 13.04 14.85 -14.85
C MET A 82 13.27 13.56 -15.65
N SER A 83 13.44 13.67 -16.98
CA SER A 83 13.67 12.50 -17.85
C SER A 83 15.06 11.88 -17.67
N ASP A 84 16.09 12.66 -17.33
CA ASP A 84 17.44 12.17 -17.02
C ASP A 84 17.51 11.35 -15.74
N MET A 85 16.46 11.39 -14.90
CA MET A 85 16.38 10.66 -13.62
C MET A 85 17.58 10.90 -12.71
N ARG A 86 17.98 12.17 -12.57
CA ARG A 86 19.08 12.59 -11.69
C ARG A 86 18.55 13.30 -10.44
N ALA A 87 19.22 13.07 -9.32
CA ALA A 87 18.92 13.83 -8.10
C ALA A 87 19.45 15.26 -8.20
N THR A 88 18.65 16.24 -7.75
CA THR A 88 19.07 17.65 -7.72
C THR A 88 20.26 17.89 -6.77
N SER A 89 20.32 17.13 -5.71
CA SER A 89 21.45 17.06 -4.77
C SER A 89 21.42 15.72 -4.03
N PRO A 90 22.57 15.24 -3.49
CA PRO A 90 22.62 13.94 -2.83
C PRO A 90 21.70 13.83 -1.60
N ASP A 91 21.46 14.92 -0.89
CA ASP A 91 20.61 14.99 0.31
C ASP A 91 19.10 14.93 0.00
N ILE A 92 18.71 15.12 -1.26
CA ILE A 92 17.32 15.03 -1.72
C ILE A 92 16.88 13.59 -1.97
N LEU A 93 17.81 12.69 -2.29
CA LEU A 93 17.49 11.28 -2.42
C LEU A 93 17.34 10.68 -1.01
N ARG A 94 16.09 10.43 -0.61
CA ARG A 94 15.73 10.05 0.74
C ARG A 94 14.87 8.80 0.79
N ALA A 95 14.99 8.06 1.87
CA ALA A 95 14.12 6.93 2.22
C ALA A 95 13.60 7.08 3.65
N THR A 96 12.64 6.24 4.00
CA THR A 96 12.19 6.04 5.38
C THR A 96 12.08 4.55 5.67
N TRP A 97 12.00 4.18 6.95
CA TRP A 97 11.72 2.80 7.31
C TRP A 97 10.22 2.50 7.17
N ALA A 98 9.88 1.32 6.66
CA ALA A 98 8.48 0.90 6.47
C ALA A 98 7.63 1.03 7.74
N TYR A 99 8.20 0.73 8.93
CA TYR A 99 7.51 0.88 10.20
C TYR A 99 7.23 2.36 10.55
N CYS A 100 8.05 3.31 10.10
CA CYS A 100 7.79 4.75 10.28
C CYS A 100 6.57 5.19 9.45
N ALA A 101 6.44 4.69 8.23
CA ALA A 101 5.26 4.96 7.39
C ALA A 101 3.96 4.38 7.98
N LEU A 102 4.08 3.29 8.76
CA LEU A 102 2.96 2.62 9.43
C LEU A 102 2.71 3.14 10.86
N ALA A 103 3.62 3.94 11.42
CA ALA A 103 3.47 4.51 12.75
C ALA A 103 2.15 5.29 12.90
N LEU A 104 1.60 5.32 14.13
CA LEU A 104 0.34 5.98 14.45
C LEU A 104 -0.80 5.57 13.50
N CYS A 105 -0.95 4.26 13.30
CA CYS A 105 -1.94 3.66 12.40
C CYS A 105 -1.83 4.17 10.95
N GLY A 106 -0.61 4.25 10.41
CA GLY A 106 -0.36 4.64 9.03
C GLY A 106 -0.71 6.09 8.73
N GLN A 107 -0.41 7.00 9.66
CA GLN A 107 -0.72 8.43 9.52
C GLN A 107 -0.16 9.02 8.22
N ALA A 108 1.00 8.55 7.73
CA ALA A 108 1.58 8.94 6.45
C ALA A 108 0.65 8.64 5.27
N LEU A 109 0.13 7.41 5.19
CA LEU A 109 -0.81 6.96 4.15
C LEU A 109 -2.21 7.59 4.26
N ARG A 110 -2.52 8.24 5.40
CA ARG A 110 -3.78 8.95 5.63
C ARG A 110 -3.74 10.44 5.29
N GLY A 111 -2.57 10.95 4.86
CA GLY A 111 -2.41 12.32 4.36
C GLY A 111 -2.02 13.35 5.41
N ARG A 112 -1.26 12.99 6.44
CA ARG A 112 -0.58 13.96 7.33
C ARG A 112 0.73 14.42 6.73
N ASN A 113 0.98 15.72 6.72
CA ASN A 113 1.99 16.37 5.88
C ASN A 113 3.28 16.78 6.60
N ASP A 114 3.50 16.42 7.85
CA ASP A 114 4.68 16.86 8.62
C ASP A 114 5.52 15.68 9.14
N LEU A 115 5.99 14.85 8.24
CA LEU A 115 6.70 13.61 8.57
C LEU A 115 8.11 13.54 7.96
N HIS A 116 8.60 14.65 7.36
CA HIS A 116 9.90 14.64 6.68
C HIS A 116 11.07 14.31 7.61
N HIS A 117 10.97 14.62 8.89
CA HIS A 117 11.97 14.27 9.91
C HIS A 117 12.16 12.76 10.11
N LEU A 118 11.22 11.91 9.64
CA LEU A 118 11.33 10.46 9.67
C LEU A 118 12.09 9.89 8.46
N SER A 119 12.53 10.74 7.53
CA SER A 119 13.32 10.32 6.37
C SER A 119 14.81 10.52 6.61
N PHE A 120 15.61 9.73 5.92
CA PHE A 120 17.07 9.83 5.91
C PHE A 120 17.60 9.82 4.48
N ALA A 121 18.75 10.47 4.25
CA ALA A 121 19.42 10.45 2.96
C ALA A 121 19.98 9.06 2.66
N THR A 122 19.86 8.60 1.40
CA THR A 122 20.31 7.27 1.00
C THR A 122 20.66 7.27 -0.49
N THR A 123 21.47 6.32 -0.91
CA THR A 123 21.77 6.07 -2.33
C THR A 123 20.98 4.88 -2.90
N ARG A 124 20.32 4.10 -2.03
CA ARG A 124 19.61 2.88 -2.41
C ARG A 124 18.31 2.76 -1.63
N ILE A 125 17.23 2.48 -2.33
CA ILE A 125 15.89 2.32 -1.79
C ILE A 125 15.43 0.88 -2.09
N GLN A 126 14.99 0.14 -1.08
CA GLN A 126 14.55 -1.25 -1.30
C GLN A 126 13.20 -1.32 -2.03
N GLN A 127 12.30 -0.35 -1.76
CA GLN A 127 11.00 -0.36 -2.43
C GLN A 127 10.41 1.04 -2.56
N PHE A 128 9.92 1.36 -3.74
CA PHE A 128 9.10 2.55 -4.00
C PHE A 128 7.62 2.22 -3.77
N TRP A 129 6.93 3.00 -2.93
CA TRP A 129 5.49 2.83 -2.68
C TRP A 129 4.69 3.85 -3.48
N SER A 130 4.03 3.37 -4.52
CA SER A 130 3.16 4.18 -5.38
C SER A 130 1.70 3.94 -5.02
N HIS A 131 0.93 5.01 -4.87
CA HIS A 131 -0.49 4.92 -4.54
C HIS A 131 -1.27 6.17 -4.94
N SER A 132 -2.56 6.02 -5.20
CA SER A 132 -3.45 7.16 -5.42
C SER A 132 -3.95 7.73 -4.09
N TRP A 133 -3.92 9.05 -3.92
CA TRP A 133 -4.44 9.70 -2.71
C TRP A 133 -5.97 9.67 -2.58
N HIS A 134 -6.71 9.35 -3.65
CA HIS A 134 -8.18 9.36 -3.69
C HIS A 134 -8.82 8.09 -3.13
N GLY A 135 -8.11 6.98 -3.07
CA GLY A 135 -8.65 5.71 -2.60
C GLY A 135 -8.80 5.60 -1.07
N GLY A 136 -9.45 4.54 -0.62
CA GLY A 136 -9.74 4.29 0.79
C GLY A 136 -8.48 4.23 1.67
N LYS A 137 -8.29 5.22 2.53
CA LYS A 137 -7.08 5.40 3.35
C LYS A 137 -6.80 4.20 4.26
N TRP A 138 -7.81 3.72 4.98
CA TRP A 138 -7.69 2.59 5.91
C TRP A 138 -7.41 1.27 5.21
N MET A 139 -7.99 1.03 4.04
CA MET A 139 -7.73 -0.19 3.26
C MET A 139 -6.28 -0.27 2.82
N LYS A 140 -5.65 0.85 2.43
CA LYS A 140 -4.22 0.93 2.11
C LYS A 140 -3.37 0.61 3.33
N VAL A 141 -3.66 1.23 4.47
CA VAL A 141 -2.94 1.01 5.73
C VAL A 141 -2.98 -0.46 6.13
N LEU A 142 -4.17 -1.08 6.17
CA LEU A 142 -4.33 -2.48 6.53
C LEU A 142 -3.60 -3.42 5.54
N THR A 143 -3.62 -3.08 4.24
CA THR A 143 -2.92 -3.88 3.24
C THR A 143 -1.40 -3.81 3.44
N VAL A 144 -0.85 -2.63 3.68
CA VAL A 144 0.60 -2.49 3.90
C VAL A 144 1.01 -3.11 5.24
N ILE A 145 0.24 -2.92 6.32
CA ILE A 145 0.47 -3.59 7.61
C ILE A 145 0.55 -5.10 7.41
N PHE A 146 -0.43 -5.69 6.73
CA PHE A 146 -0.43 -7.13 6.45
C PHE A 146 0.76 -7.57 5.60
N LEU A 147 1.13 -6.82 4.56
CA LEU A 147 2.27 -7.16 3.70
C LEU A 147 3.60 -7.13 4.46
N GLN A 148 3.76 -6.22 5.40
CA GLN A 148 5.00 -6.07 6.18
C GLN A 148 5.04 -7.01 7.39
N ASN A 149 3.93 -7.16 8.12
CA ASN A 149 3.90 -7.78 9.43
C ASN A 149 3.20 -9.15 9.47
N GLY A 150 2.35 -9.47 8.46
CA GLY A 150 1.49 -10.65 8.49
C GLY A 150 2.25 -11.98 8.63
N THR A 151 3.40 -12.12 7.98
CA THR A 151 4.21 -13.34 8.12
C THR A 151 4.78 -13.47 9.53
N ALA A 152 5.33 -12.39 10.08
CA ALA A 152 5.85 -12.38 11.45
C ALA A 152 4.73 -12.66 12.47
N ALA A 153 3.53 -12.11 12.25
CA ALA A 153 2.38 -12.34 13.13
C ALA A 153 1.99 -13.81 13.20
N VAL A 154 1.96 -14.53 12.08
CA VAL A 154 1.68 -15.97 12.05
C VAL A 154 2.72 -16.75 12.85
N PHE A 155 4.02 -16.48 12.66
CA PHE A 155 5.07 -17.19 13.37
C PHE A 155 5.08 -16.89 14.87
N VAL A 156 5.03 -15.61 15.27
CA VAL A 156 5.06 -15.19 16.68
C VAL A 156 3.84 -15.70 17.43
N SER A 157 2.64 -15.60 16.82
CA SER A 157 1.41 -16.08 17.45
C SER A 157 1.38 -17.60 17.62
N THR A 158 1.88 -18.36 16.65
CA THR A 158 1.93 -19.81 16.72
C THR A 158 2.96 -20.27 17.76
N PHE A 159 4.11 -19.60 17.82
CA PHE A 159 5.11 -19.88 18.85
C PHE A 159 4.58 -19.56 20.25
N GLY A 160 3.85 -18.44 20.42
CA GLY A 160 3.22 -18.12 21.69
C GLY A 160 2.10 -19.10 22.08
N ALA A 161 1.31 -19.57 21.12
CA ALA A 161 0.32 -20.63 21.38
C ALA A 161 0.99 -21.94 21.82
N PHE A 162 2.14 -22.28 21.22
CA PHE A 162 2.94 -23.44 21.65
C PHE A 162 3.49 -23.27 23.07
N ILE A 163 3.99 -22.10 23.43
CA ILE A 163 4.41 -21.82 24.82
C ILE A 163 3.23 -21.97 25.78
N ALA A 164 2.06 -21.42 25.42
CA ALA A 164 0.86 -21.55 26.25
C ALA A 164 0.47 -23.04 26.44
N MET A 165 0.58 -23.87 25.39
CA MET A 165 0.38 -25.32 25.48
C MET A 165 1.32 -25.94 26.54
N VAL A 166 2.60 -25.62 26.51
CA VAL A 166 3.58 -26.13 27.48
C VAL A 166 3.25 -25.67 28.90
N LEU A 167 2.88 -24.39 29.08
CA LEU A 167 2.52 -23.84 30.39
C LEU A 167 1.26 -24.50 30.99
N VAL A 168 0.29 -24.86 30.15
CA VAL A 168 -0.87 -25.64 30.58
C VAL A 168 -0.45 -27.06 30.95
N ALA A 169 0.38 -27.71 30.13
CA ALA A 169 0.84 -29.07 30.37
C ALA A 169 1.58 -29.23 31.72
N VAL A 170 2.41 -28.24 32.07
CA VAL A 170 3.16 -28.24 33.37
C VAL A 170 2.35 -27.68 34.55
N GLY A 171 1.08 -27.31 34.35
CA GLY A 171 0.18 -26.85 35.41
C GLY A 171 0.33 -25.40 35.85
N ILE A 172 1.13 -24.58 35.13
CA ILE A 172 1.26 -23.15 35.44
C ILE A 172 0.00 -22.39 35.05
N LEU A 173 -0.58 -22.72 33.89
CA LEU A 173 -1.85 -22.16 33.43
C LEU A 173 -2.95 -23.19 33.67
N PRO A 174 -4.02 -22.85 34.45
CA PRO A 174 -5.04 -23.82 34.79
C PRO A 174 -5.96 -24.09 33.59
N PRO A 175 -6.14 -25.34 33.16
CA PRO A 175 -7.26 -25.71 32.33
C PRO A 175 -8.56 -25.61 33.15
N TYR A 176 -9.71 -25.43 32.49
CA TYR A 176 -10.99 -25.52 33.17
C TYR A 176 -11.53 -26.94 33.08
N GLN A 177 -12.18 -27.40 34.17
CA GLN A 177 -12.84 -28.68 34.26
C GLN A 177 -14.29 -28.42 34.68
N ALA A 178 -15.24 -28.98 33.98
CA ALA A 178 -16.62 -28.85 34.38
C ALA A 178 -16.82 -29.59 35.73
N PRO A 179 -17.61 -29.04 36.67
CA PRO A 179 -17.71 -29.56 38.03
C PRO A 179 -18.20 -31.03 38.14
N ASP A 180 -18.92 -31.55 37.15
CA ASP A 180 -19.60 -32.82 37.24
C ASP A 180 -19.18 -33.88 36.19
N ASP A 181 -18.16 -33.60 35.34
CA ASP A 181 -17.77 -34.47 34.25
C ASP A 181 -16.26 -34.46 33.97
N VAL A 182 -15.61 -35.58 34.20
CA VAL A 182 -14.18 -35.81 33.88
C VAL A 182 -13.89 -35.68 32.36
N VAL A 183 -14.93 -35.76 31.53
CA VAL A 183 -14.84 -35.72 30.06
C VAL A 183 -14.85 -34.27 29.50
N ALA A 184 -15.25 -33.28 30.30
CA ALA A 184 -15.42 -31.90 29.86
C ALA A 184 -14.26 -30.95 30.23
N ALA A 185 -13.03 -31.46 30.22
CA ALA A 185 -11.84 -30.62 30.42
C ALA A 185 -11.53 -29.82 29.15
N GLY A 186 -11.25 -28.56 29.29
CA GLY A 186 -10.88 -27.67 28.19
C GLY A 186 -9.92 -26.57 28.58
N CYS A 187 -9.39 -25.87 27.61
CA CYS A 187 -8.67 -24.62 27.82
C CYS A 187 -8.81 -23.71 26.61
N ASN A 188 -8.62 -22.43 26.79
CA ASN A 188 -8.61 -21.43 25.69
C ASN A 188 -7.30 -20.62 25.69
N TRP A 189 -6.28 -21.07 26.40
CA TRP A 189 -5.03 -20.34 26.56
C TRP A 189 -4.23 -20.25 25.27
N CYS A 190 -4.13 -21.35 24.49
CA CYS A 190 -3.37 -21.37 23.24
C CYS A 190 -3.98 -20.43 22.19
N THR A 191 -5.29 -20.49 22.01
CA THR A 191 -6.00 -19.64 21.03
C THR A 191 -6.03 -18.20 21.49
N SER A 192 -6.26 -17.91 22.77
CA SER A 192 -6.24 -16.55 23.31
C SER A 192 -4.87 -15.91 23.24
N CYS A 193 -3.82 -16.61 23.64
CA CYS A 193 -2.44 -16.16 23.54
C CYS A 193 -2.04 -15.95 22.07
N GLY A 194 -2.35 -16.91 21.20
CA GLY A 194 -2.12 -16.81 19.76
C GLY A 194 -2.81 -15.59 19.16
N LEU A 195 -4.09 -15.36 19.49
CA LEU A 195 -4.86 -14.20 19.00
C LEU A 195 -4.28 -12.86 19.48
N VAL A 196 -3.96 -12.74 20.77
CA VAL A 196 -3.37 -11.53 21.34
C VAL A 196 -2.02 -11.24 20.68
N LEU A 197 -1.13 -12.24 20.58
CA LEU A 197 0.17 -12.07 19.93
C LEU A 197 0.07 -11.78 18.44
N TYR A 198 -0.91 -12.35 17.73
CA TYR A 198 -1.19 -12.00 16.35
C TYR A 198 -1.55 -10.53 16.21
N CYS A 199 -2.48 -10.04 17.03
CA CYS A 199 -2.88 -8.63 17.01
C CYS A 199 -1.73 -7.69 17.37
N LEU A 200 -0.98 -8.01 18.43
CA LEU A 200 0.17 -7.20 18.84
C LEU A 200 1.26 -7.17 17.77
N THR A 201 1.56 -8.33 17.16
CA THR A 201 2.60 -8.40 16.12
C THR A 201 2.14 -7.68 14.84
N ILE A 202 0.89 -7.83 14.42
CA ILE A 202 0.35 -7.09 13.26
C ILE A 202 0.51 -5.58 13.46
N LEU A 203 0.24 -5.07 14.65
CA LEU A 203 0.24 -3.62 14.93
C LEU A 203 1.63 -3.07 15.24
N PHE A 204 2.47 -3.80 15.95
CA PHE A 204 3.70 -3.26 16.55
C PHE A 204 4.99 -3.84 15.99
N TRP A 205 4.95 -4.79 15.05
CA TRP A 205 6.17 -5.33 14.44
C TRP A 205 6.91 -4.26 13.65
N ARG A 206 8.21 -4.08 13.95
CA ARG A 206 9.06 -3.04 13.35
C ARG A 206 10.05 -3.65 12.36
N ARG A 207 9.59 -3.87 11.14
CA ARG A 207 10.48 -4.32 10.07
C ARG A 207 11.35 -3.17 9.58
N ARG A 208 12.67 -3.33 9.66
CA ARG A 208 13.64 -2.40 9.06
C ARG A 208 13.77 -2.71 7.57
N PHE A 209 13.01 -1.97 6.78
CA PHE A 209 12.94 -2.10 5.34
C PHE A 209 12.82 -0.70 4.76
N SER A 210 13.80 -0.26 3.93
CA SER A 210 13.84 1.11 3.44
C SER A 210 12.87 1.30 2.28
N ILE A 211 12.04 2.32 2.38
CA ILE A 211 11.03 2.63 1.39
C ILE A 211 11.07 4.11 0.99
N PHE A 212 10.61 4.40 -0.23
CA PHE A 212 10.23 5.74 -0.61
C PHE A 212 8.72 5.90 -0.48
N LEU A 213 8.31 6.95 0.21
CA LEU A 213 6.93 7.41 0.28
C LEU A 213 6.95 8.94 0.20
N ASP A 214 6.31 9.49 -0.80
CA ASP A 214 6.36 10.92 -1.17
C ASP A 214 6.12 11.86 0.02
N VAL A 215 5.09 11.62 0.83
CA VAL A 215 4.73 12.46 1.98
C VAL A 215 5.80 12.49 3.09
N ILE A 216 6.65 11.47 3.17
CA ILE A 216 7.76 11.42 4.15
C ILE A 216 9.06 11.85 3.50
N CYS A 217 9.36 11.36 2.29
CA CYS A 217 10.65 11.54 1.66
C CYS A 217 10.79 12.91 0.99
N ILE A 218 9.68 13.55 0.59
CA ILE A 218 9.66 14.90 0.04
C ILE A 218 9.29 15.90 1.14
N ASN A 219 10.08 16.97 1.30
CA ASN A 219 9.78 18.02 2.27
C ASN A 219 8.50 18.76 1.87
N GLN A 220 7.46 18.69 2.70
CA GLN A 220 6.16 19.29 2.39
C GLN A 220 6.03 20.75 2.87
N LYS A 221 6.93 21.22 3.75
CA LYS A 221 6.90 22.57 4.33
C LYS A 221 7.72 23.59 3.53
N ASP A 222 8.96 23.22 3.20
CA ASP A 222 9.86 24.06 2.42
C ASP A 222 9.55 23.92 0.93
N GLN A 223 9.00 24.95 0.32
CA GLN A 223 8.59 24.95 -1.08
C GLN A 223 9.76 24.69 -2.05
N ARG A 224 10.96 25.20 -1.76
CA ARG A 224 12.16 24.96 -2.58
C ARG A 224 12.56 23.49 -2.51
N ARG A 225 12.70 22.94 -1.30
CA ARG A 225 13.03 21.51 -1.09
C ARG A 225 11.97 20.58 -1.65
N LYS A 226 10.69 20.96 -1.55
CA LYS A 226 9.58 20.23 -2.14
C LYS A 226 9.73 20.13 -3.65
N THR A 227 9.97 21.24 -4.31
CA THR A 227 10.18 21.28 -5.75
C THR A 227 11.40 20.45 -6.16
N MET A 228 12.53 20.59 -5.46
CA MET A 228 13.72 19.75 -5.70
C MET A 228 13.42 18.27 -5.53
N GLY A 229 12.63 17.89 -4.51
CA GLY A 229 12.20 16.51 -4.28
C GLY A 229 11.33 15.96 -5.41
N ILE A 230 10.40 16.77 -5.93
CA ILE A 230 9.54 16.38 -7.06
C ILE A 230 10.37 16.22 -8.34
N LEU A 231 11.26 17.16 -8.65
CA LEU A 231 12.19 17.06 -9.77
C LEU A 231 13.10 15.82 -9.68
N SER A 232 13.47 15.42 -8.47
CA SER A 232 14.32 14.25 -8.21
C SER A 232 13.56 12.93 -8.06
N MET A 233 12.23 12.92 -8.28
CA MET A 233 11.42 11.71 -8.12
C MET A 233 11.85 10.60 -9.09
N GLY A 234 12.29 10.95 -10.31
CA GLY A 234 12.88 10.03 -11.27
C GLY A 234 14.13 9.33 -10.71
N ALA A 235 15.00 10.06 -9.99
CA ALA A 235 16.15 9.48 -9.32
C ALA A 235 15.75 8.50 -8.20
N SER A 236 14.68 8.79 -7.45
CA SER A 236 14.15 7.88 -6.43
C SER A 236 13.60 6.59 -7.04
N LEU A 237 12.91 6.65 -8.19
CA LEU A 237 12.46 5.49 -8.95
C LEU A 237 13.63 4.64 -9.44
N LYS A 238 14.67 5.27 -10.02
CA LYS A 238 15.88 4.61 -10.52
C LYS A 238 16.69 3.93 -9.41
N SER A 239 16.75 4.55 -8.22
CA SER A 239 17.47 4.02 -7.05
C SER A 239 16.68 2.96 -6.28
N SER A 240 15.44 2.68 -6.67
CA SER A 240 14.57 1.70 -6.02
C SER A 240 14.72 0.33 -6.64
N GLU A 241 14.93 -0.71 -5.81
CA GLU A 241 15.09 -2.11 -6.28
C GLU A 241 13.78 -2.76 -6.70
N SER A 242 12.68 -2.27 -6.15
CA SER A 242 11.32 -2.81 -6.41
C SER A 242 10.27 -1.71 -6.27
N MET A 243 9.11 -1.95 -6.88
CA MET A 243 7.97 -1.04 -6.76
C MET A 243 6.77 -1.77 -6.18
N LEU A 244 6.13 -1.18 -5.16
CA LEU A 244 4.83 -1.61 -4.64
C LEU A 244 3.77 -0.62 -5.10
N VAL A 245 2.83 -1.12 -5.88
CA VAL A 245 1.65 -0.36 -6.31
C VAL A 245 0.45 -0.77 -5.46
N LEU A 246 -0.07 0.17 -4.68
CA LEU A 246 -1.33 0.00 -3.94
C LEU A 246 -2.49 0.40 -4.84
N TRP A 247 -3.03 -0.59 -5.51
CA TRP A 247 -4.02 -0.40 -6.56
C TRP A 247 -5.42 -0.15 -6.02
N ASP A 248 -6.04 0.91 -6.49
CA ASP A 248 -7.47 1.15 -6.44
C ASP A 248 -7.98 1.65 -7.82
N SER A 249 -9.28 1.75 -8.00
CA SER A 249 -9.87 2.14 -9.28
C SER A 249 -9.46 3.53 -9.78
N SER A 250 -8.94 4.38 -8.91
CA SER A 250 -8.49 5.74 -9.25
C SER A 250 -7.02 5.81 -9.70
N TYR A 251 -6.25 4.72 -9.57
CA TYR A 251 -4.80 4.73 -9.79
C TYR A 251 -4.41 5.15 -11.22
N VAL A 252 -5.00 4.52 -12.23
CA VAL A 252 -4.69 4.82 -13.65
C VAL A 252 -5.23 6.16 -14.13
N HIS A 253 -6.20 6.72 -13.41
CA HIS A 253 -6.75 8.04 -13.70
C HIS A 253 -5.92 9.19 -13.12
N ARG A 254 -4.83 8.87 -12.42
CA ARG A 254 -3.90 9.86 -11.88
C ARG A 254 -2.59 9.86 -12.67
N LEU A 255 -2.34 10.95 -13.37
CA LEU A 255 -1.18 11.06 -14.26
C LEU A 255 0.16 10.88 -13.55
N TRP A 256 0.29 11.37 -12.31
CA TRP A 256 1.49 11.16 -11.50
C TRP A 256 1.74 9.67 -11.18
N CYS A 257 0.70 8.89 -10.84
CA CYS A 257 0.82 7.45 -10.62
C CYS A 257 1.24 6.71 -11.91
N VAL A 258 0.68 7.14 -13.04
CA VAL A 258 1.04 6.62 -14.37
C VAL A 258 2.49 6.94 -14.71
N TRP A 259 2.94 8.16 -14.43
CA TRP A 259 4.33 8.60 -14.65
C TRP A 259 5.32 7.84 -13.75
N GLU A 260 4.99 7.63 -12.47
CA GLU A 260 5.80 6.81 -11.55
C GLU A 260 5.99 5.38 -12.10
N LEU A 261 4.92 4.78 -12.60
CA LEU A 261 4.96 3.46 -13.20
C LEU A 261 5.82 3.45 -14.47
N ALA A 262 5.66 4.43 -15.36
CA ALA A 262 6.45 4.59 -16.58
C ALA A 262 7.94 4.77 -16.24
N GLY A 263 8.26 5.65 -15.30
CA GLY A 263 9.62 5.90 -14.85
C GLY A 263 10.29 4.67 -14.26
N PHE A 264 9.57 3.89 -13.45
CA PHE A 264 10.11 2.64 -12.91
C PHE A 264 10.39 1.61 -14.01
N LEU A 265 9.45 1.43 -14.96
CA LEU A 265 9.62 0.53 -16.11
C LEU A 265 10.80 0.96 -16.99
N HIS A 266 10.98 2.26 -17.24
CA HIS A 266 12.10 2.79 -18.01
C HIS A 266 13.43 2.58 -17.28
N ALA A 267 13.51 2.92 -16.00
CA ALA A 267 14.73 2.79 -15.19
C ALA A 267 15.22 1.32 -15.09
N HIS A 268 14.29 0.36 -15.19
CA HIS A 268 14.57 -1.08 -15.12
C HIS A 268 14.29 -1.79 -16.45
N SER A 269 14.45 -1.09 -17.58
CA SER A 269 14.18 -1.62 -18.92
C SER A 269 15.09 -2.79 -19.30
N ALA A 270 16.31 -2.83 -18.76
CA ALA A 270 17.27 -3.94 -18.94
C ALA A 270 16.84 -5.22 -18.20
N ASP A 271 15.97 -5.13 -17.18
CA ASP A 271 15.44 -6.31 -16.49
C ASP A 271 14.22 -6.86 -17.26
N PRO A 272 14.28 -8.10 -17.77
CA PRO A 272 13.14 -8.71 -18.46
C PRO A 272 11.92 -8.87 -17.54
N LYS A 273 12.13 -8.90 -16.21
CA LYS A 273 11.08 -9.05 -15.21
C LYS A 273 11.26 -8.07 -14.05
N PRO A 274 10.98 -6.77 -14.27
CA PRO A 274 11.11 -5.76 -13.21
C PRO A 274 10.28 -6.14 -11.99
N LYS A 275 10.83 -5.89 -10.79
CA LYS A 275 10.21 -6.27 -9.52
C LYS A 275 9.05 -5.34 -9.15
N ILE A 276 7.96 -5.40 -9.90
CA ILE A 276 6.72 -4.67 -9.62
C ILE A 276 5.74 -5.58 -8.90
N THR A 277 5.26 -5.14 -7.75
CA THR A 277 4.23 -5.83 -6.97
C THR A 277 2.99 -4.96 -6.92
N ILE A 278 1.90 -5.41 -7.54
CA ILE A 278 0.60 -4.72 -7.44
C ILE A 278 -0.27 -5.45 -6.43
N LYS A 279 -0.88 -4.68 -5.52
CA LYS A 279 -1.81 -5.19 -4.52
C LYS A 279 -3.08 -4.34 -4.50
N PRO A 280 -4.26 -4.96 -4.71
CA PRO A 280 -5.52 -4.28 -4.44
C PRO A 280 -5.58 -3.82 -2.98
N THR A 281 -6.02 -2.58 -2.76
CA THR A 281 -6.01 -1.96 -1.42
C THR A 281 -6.85 -2.69 -0.38
N GLY A 282 -7.82 -3.53 -0.78
CA GLY A 282 -8.63 -4.33 0.14
C GLY A 282 -8.04 -5.69 0.53
N ALA A 283 -6.96 -6.15 -0.12
CA ALA A 283 -6.46 -7.51 0.05
C ALA A 283 -5.96 -7.80 1.47
N GLY A 284 -5.18 -6.88 2.06
CA GLY A 284 -4.65 -7.08 3.41
C GLY A 284 -5.73 -7.06 4.48
N ALA A 285 -6.71 -6.17 4.36
CA ALA A 285 -7.87 -6.14 5.26
C ALA A 285 -8.62 -7.48 5.23
N ALA A 286 -8.83 -8.05 4.04
CA ALA A 286 -9.48 -9.35 3.89
C ALA A 286 -8.73 -10.46 4.65
N TYR A 287 -7.41 -10.55 4.52
CA TYR A 287 -6.61 -11.55 5.23
C TYR A 287 -6.64 -11.38 6.75
N ILE A 288 -6.51 -10.14 7.26
CA ILE A 288 -6.55 -9.86 8.70
C ILE A 288 -7.92 -10.24 9.26
N ILE A 289 -9.01 -9.76 8.66
CA ILE A 289 -10.37 -10.02 9.11
C ILE A 289 -10.66 -11.53 9.10
N GLN A 290 -10.22 -12.23 8.08
CA GLN A 290 -10.43 -13.67 7.97
C GLN A 290 -9.69 -14.45 9.06
N THR A 291 -8.42 -14.13 9.34
CA THR A 291 -7.65 -14.77 10.41
C THR A 291 -8.29 -14.52 11.78
N LEU A 292 -8.69 -13.26 12.04
CA LEU A 292 -9.37 -12.91 13.30
C LEU A 292 -10.72 -13.63 13.45
N ALA A 293 -11.50 -13.71 12.38
CA ALA A 293 -12.80 -14.39 12.43
C ALA A 293 -12.65 -15.90 12.63
N VAL A 294 -11.63 -16.54 12.03
CA VAL A 294 -11.30 -17.95 12.31
C VAL A 294 -10.91 -18.13 13.78
N ALA A 295 -10.08 -17.24 14.33
CA ALA A 295 -9.67 -17.30 15.74
C ALA A 295 -10.87 -17.13 16.70
N VAL A 296 -11.72 -16.14 16.45
CA VAL A 296 -12.93 -15.91 17.26
C VAL A 296 -13.90 -17.09 17.14
N GLY A 297 -14.12 -17.61 15.93
CA GLY A 297 -14.93 -18.80 15.70
C GLY A 297 -14.39 -20.03 16.45
N ALA A 298 -13.06 -20.19 16.46
CA ALA A 298 -12.38 -21.25 17.19
C ALA A 298 -12.62 -21.12 18.71
N VAL A 299 -12.51 -19.92 19.28
CA VAL A 299 -12.80 -19.66 20.71
C VAL A 299 -14.27 -19.97 21.03
N ILE A 300 -15.20 -19.53 20.18
CA ILE A 300 -16.64 -19.80 20.40
C ILE A 300 -16.91 -21.30 20.40
N VAL A 301 -16.37 -22.02 19.41
CA VAL A 301 -16.59 -23.48 19.29
C VAL A 301 -15.97 -24.22 20.48
N SER A 302 -14.78 -23.86 20.93
CA SER A 302 -14.15 -24.50 22.09
C SER A 302 -14.81 -24.14 23.43
N SER A 303 -15.55 -23.05 23.49
CA SER A 303 -16.31 -22.66 24.70
C SER A 303 -17.66 -23.34 24.80
N ILE A 304 -18.11 -24.09 23.78
CA ILE A 304 -19.31 -24.91 23.85
C ILE A 304 -18.96 -26.14 24.67
N PRO A 305 -19.63 -26.39 25.84
CA PRO A 305 -19.33 -27.54 26.66
C PRO A 305 -19.61 -28.84 25.88
N ASP A 306 -18.60 -29.70 25.79
CA ASP A 306 -18.73 -31.05 25.22
C ASP A 306 -19.37 -31.93 26.30
N ARG A 307 -20.66 -31.72 26.57
CA ARG A 307 -21.45 -32.58 27.44
C ARG A 307 -21.59 -33.93 26.74
N GLY A 308 -21.02 -34.94 27.35
CA GLY A 308 -20.93 -36.29 26.84
C GLY A 308 -22.20 -36.80 26.15
N ARG A 309 -22.12 -37.85 25.38
CA ARG A 309 -23.08 -38.40 24.37
C ARG A 309 -24.57 -38.35 24.71
N GLU A 310 -24.97 -38.10 25.96
CA GLU A 310 -26.35 -38.16 26.40
C GLU A 310 -27.04 -36.79 26.58
N THR A 311 -26.31 -35.70 26.71
CA THR A 311 -26.93 -34.36 26.82
C THR A 311 -26.60 -33.53 25.59
N ARG A 312 -27.58 -33.35 24.69
CA ARG A 312 -27.46 -32.44 23.54
C ARG A 312 -27.22 -31.02 24.06
N ALA A 313 -26.20 -30.32 23.49
CA ALA A 313 -26.02 -28.90 23.77
C ALA A 313 -27.35 -28.15 23.60
N PRO A 314 -27.69 -27.22 24.51
CA PRO A 314 -28.93 -26.46 24.38
C PRO A 314 -29.06 -25.88 22.97
N PRO A 315 -30.24 -26.01 22.33
CA PRO A 315 -30.42 -25.63 20.92
C PRO A 315 -30.05 -24.19 20.65
N VAL A 316 -30.09 -23.31 21.65
CA VAL A 316 -29.70 -21.91 21.54
C VAL A 316 -28.20 -21.75 21.24
N TYR A 317 -27.32 -22.56 21.83
CA TYR A 317 -25.87 -22.50 21.55
C TYR A 317 -25.53 -23.05 20.16
N VAL A 318 -26.21 -24.12 19.75
CA VAL A 318 -26.09 -24.68 18.39
C VAL A 318 -26.55 -23.64 17.36
N LEU A 319 -27.69 -23.01 17.58
CA LEU A 319 -28.23 -21.97 16.70
C LEU A 319 -27.32 -20.79 16.66
N ALA A 320 -26.79 -20.28 17.79
CA ALA A 320 -25.83 -19.18 17.84
C ALA A 320 -24.56 -19.53 17.08
N GLY A 321 -24.01 -20.73 17.22
CA GLY A 321 -22.85 -21.20 16.46
C GLY A 321 -23.12 -21.21 14.95
N ILE A 322 -24.29 -21.72 14.52
CA ILE A 322 -24.68 -21.71 13.11
C ILE A 322 -24.78 -20.29 12.57
N VAL A 323 -25.44 -19.37 13.29
CA VAL A 323 -25.57 -17.96 12.89
C VAL A 323 -24.21 -17.30 12.73
N VAL A 324 -23.29 -17.50 13.69
CA VAL A 324 -21.92 -16.97 13.62
C VAL A 324 -21.15 -17.55 12.44
N CYS A 325 -21.20 -18.87 12.25
CA CYS A 325 -20.52 -19.53 11.12
C CYS A 325 -21.09 -19.08 9.77
N CYS A 326 -22.41 -18.97 9.64
CA CYS A 326 -23.04 -18.47 8.42
C CYS A 326 -22.71 -17.00 8.16
N GLY A 327 -22.76 -16.13 9.17
CA GLY A 327 -22.38 -14.72 9.04
C GLY A 327 -20.92 -14.56 8.64
N TYR A 328 -20.03 -15.34 9.22
CA TYR A 328 -18.62 -15.41 8.84
C TYR A 328 -18.45 -15.84 7.38
N ALA A 329 -19.05 -16.96 7.00
CA ALA A 329 -18.93 -17.50 5.65
C ALA A 329 -19.46 -16.50 4.59
N VAL A 330 -20.63 -15.88 4.83
CA VAL A 330 -21.18 -14.82 3.95
C VAL A 330 -20.18 -13.67 3.79
N THR A 331 -19.57 -13.22 4.87
CA THR A 331 -18.60 -12.13 4.85
C THR A 331 -17.37 -12.51 4.03
N VAL A 332 -16.79 -13.68 4.27
CA VAL A 332 -15.60 -14.18 3.56
C VAL A 332 -15.89 -14.36 2.07
N VAL A 333 -17.03 -14.99 1.72
CA VAL A 333 -17.47 -15.14 0.31
C VAL A 333 -17.55 -13.79 -0.37
N SER A 334 -18.23 -12.84 0.26
CA SER A 334 -18.41 -11.50 -0.29
C SER A 334 -17.07 -10.78 -0.49
N MET A 335 -16.14 -10.88 0.46
CA MET A 335 -14.79 -10.31 0.36
C MET A 335 -13.99 -10.96 -0.77
N CYS A 336 -13.99 -12.27 -0.91
CA CYS A 336 -13.29 -12.99 -1.97
C CYS A 336 -13.87 -12.66 -3.35
N ARG A 337 -15.19 -12.63 -3.49
CA ARG A 337 -15.84 -12.23 -4.75
C ARG A 337 -15.50 -10.79 -5.12
N ASN A 338 -15.51 -9.86 -4.15
CA ASN A 338 -15.11 -8.47 -4.38
C ASN A 338 -13.64 -8.34 -4.77
N TYR A 339 -12.77 -9.15 -4.18
CA TYR A 339 -11.36 -9.20 -4.59
C TYR A 339 -11.22 -9.63 -6.07
N PHE A 340 -11.89 -10.70 -6.51
CA PHE A 340 -11.84 -11.14 -7.90
C PHE A 340 -12.46 -10.13 -8.87
N ARG A 341 -13.52 -9.44 -8.46
CA ARG A 341 -14.11 -8.32 -9.23
C ARG A 341 -13.10 -7.16 -9.36
N SER A 342 -12.36 -6.85 -8.31
CA SER A 342 -11.34 -5.79 -8.33
C SER A 342 -10.20 -6.14 -9.29
N ILE A 343 -9.77 -7.42 -9.33
CA ILE A 343 -8.77 -7.88 -10.30
C ILE A 343 -9.31 -7.80 -11.74
N GLU A 344 -10.55 -8.23 -11.97
CA GLU A 344 -11.17 -8.14 -13.30
C GLU A 344 -11.27 -6.69 -13.76
N ALA A 345 -11.68 -5.78 -12.88
CA ALA A 345 -11.73 -4.35 -13.17
C ALA A 345 -10.32 -3.78 -13.46
N LEU A 346 -9.30 -4.20 -12.70
CA LEU A 346 -7.91 -3.84 -12.95
C LEU A 346 -7.45 -4.31 -14.33
N CYS A 347 -7.67 -5.59 -14.67
CA CYS A 347 -7.28 -6.10 -15.99
C CYS A 347 -7.96 -5.31 -17.11
N LYS A 348 -9.26 -5.03 -17.01
CA LYS A 348 -9.99 -4.20 -17.97
C LYS A 348 -9.45 -2.77 -18.06
N GLN A 349 -9.07 -2.16 -16.93
CA GLN A 349 -8.46 -0.84 -16.94
C GLN A 349 -7.09 -0.84 -17.64
N LEU A 350 -6.30 -1.89 -17.45
CA LEU A 350 -5.01 -2.03 -18.14
C LEU A 350 -5.17 -2.37 -19.63
N GLU A 351 -6.14 -3.22 -20.01
CA GLU A 351 -6.46 -3.55 -21.40
C GLU A 351 -6.88 -2.32 -22.21
N ASN A 352 -7.67 -1.44 -21.61
CA ASN A 352 -8.19 -0.22 -22.22
C ASN A 352 -7.42 1.03 -21.80
N PHE A 353 -6.19 0.86 -21.29
CA PHE A 353 -5.43 1.98 -20.78
C PHE A 353 -5.09 2.99 -21.87
N THR A 354 -5.40 4.27 -21.60
CA THR A 354 -4.95 5.43 -22.37
C THR A 354 -4.51 6.52 -21.41
N THR A 355 -3.47 7.24 -21.75
CA THR A 355 -3.00 8.40 -20.96
C THR A 355 -4.00 9.56 -21.00
N ASP A 356 -4.89 9.59 -22.00
CA ASP A 356 -5.94 10.61 -22.10
C ASP A 356 -6.97 10.52 -21.00
N SER A 357 -7.22 9.33 -20.49
CA SER A 357 -8.10 9.11 -19.34
C SER A 357 -7.49 9.55 -18.00
N ALA A 358 -6.17 9.81 -17.95
CA ALA A 358 -5.47 10.23 -16.74
C ALA A 358 -5.51 11.75 -16.59
N THR A 359 -5.84 12.23 -15.39
CA THR A 359 -5.97 13.64 -15.05
C THR A 359 -4.86 14.09 -14.11
N CYS A 360 -4.48 15.36 -14.17
CA CYS A 360 -3.65 16.02 -13.17
C CYS A 360 -4.48 17.02 -12.35
N SER A 361 -4.04 17.33 -11.15
CA SER A 361 -4.78 18.24 -10.27
C SER A 361 -4.88 19.66 -10.87
N CYS A 362 -3.84 20.11 -11.57
CA CYS A 362 -3.85 21.40 -12.22
C CYS A 362 -4.93 21.48 -13.31
N CYS A 363 -5.12 20.45 -14.16
CA CYS A 363 -6.18 20.42 -15.14
C CYS A 363 -7.59 20.43 -14.52
N THR A 364 -7.73 19.80 -13.34
CA THR A 364 -9.04 19.73 -12.65
C THR A 364 -9.42 21.04 -11.95
N SER A 365 -8.40 21.79 -11.47
CA SER A 365 -8.62 23.04 -10.74
C SER A 365 -8.62 24.29 -11.62
N GLY A 366 -8.39 24.13 -12.93
CA GLY A 366 -8.16 25.23 -13.86
C GLY A 366 -6.71 25.73 -13.80
N HIS A 367 -6.17 26.12 -14.95
CA HIS A 367 -4.82 26.69 -15.04
C HIS A 367 -4.91 28.22 -14.91
N PRO A 368 -4.21 28.85 -13.95
CA PRO A 368 -3.95 30.28 -14.01
C PRO A 368 -3.19 30.62 -15.30
N GLU A 369 -3.44 31.79 -15.88
CA GLU A 369 -2.72 32.26 -17.07
C GLU A 369 -1.21 32.24 -16.85
N GLY A 370 -0.45 31.73 -17.82
CA GLY A 370 1.01 31.62 -17.76
C GLY A 370 1.56 30.44 -16.93
N GLN A 371 0.72 29.55 -16.42
CA GLN A 371 1.17 28.41 -15.63
C GLN A 371 1.39 27.15 -16.48
N THR A 372 2.57 26.55 -16.37
CA THR A 372 2.91 25.32 -17.10
C THR A 372 2.12 24.13 -16.53
N CYS A 373 1.50 23.35 -17.41
CA CYS A 373 0.70 22.20 -17.05
C CYS A 373 1.55 20.97 -16.72
N ASP A 374 1.35 20.36 -15.56
CA ASP A 374 1.99 19.08 -15.17
C ASP A 374 1.78 18.00 -16.25
N ARG A 375 0.58 17.96 -16.88
CA ARG A 375 0.26 16.98 -17.91
C ARG A 375 1.25 17.02 -19.06
N ARG A 376 1.58 18.22 -19.56
CA ARG A 376 2.50 18.38 -20.68
C ARG A 376 3.89 17.88 -20.30
N ILE A 377 4.40 18.27 -19.13
CA ILE A 377 5.71 17.84 -18.63
C ILE A 377 5.78 16.32 -18.48
N LEU A 378 4.79 15.72 -17.83
CA LEU A 378 4.80 14.28 -17.54
C LEU A 378 4.66 13.42 -18.79
N LEU A 379 3.81 13.81 -19.75
CA LEU A 379 3.66 13.09 -21.02
C LEU A 379 4.90 13.24 -21.91
N GLU A 380 5.56 14.40 -21.88
CA GLU A 380 6.81 14.62 -22.62
C GLU A 380 7.94 13.75 -22.04
N CYS A 381 8.07 13.62 -20.72
CA CYS A 381 8.98 12.67 -20.08
C CYS A 381 8.70 11.22 -20.54
N ILE A 382 7.44 10.80 -20.54
CA ILE A 382 7.03 9.46 -21.00
C ILE A 382 7.41 9.27 -22.47
N SER A 383 7.19 10.28 -23.31
CA SER A 383 7.58 10.22 -24.73
C SER A 383 9.08 10.07 -24.93
N ILE A 384 9.90 10.74 -24.12
CA ILE A 384 11.36 10.60 -24.15
C ILE A 384 11.78 9.18 -23.77
N TRP A 385 11.15 8.59 -22.76
CA TRP A 385 11.50 7.25 -22.26
C TRP A 385 11.08 6.10 -23.17
N PHE A 386 9.97 6.25 -23.87
CA PHE A 386 9.36 5.18 -24.69
C PHE A 386 9.36 5.47 -26.19
N GLY A 387 9.91 6.62 -26.61
CA GLY A 387 9.88 7.10 -28.00
C GLY A 387 8.60 7.88 -28.33
N ASN A 388 7.44 7.44 -27.81
CA ASN A 388 6.17 8.17 -27.86
C ASN A 388 5.19 7.64 -26.80
N VAL A 389 4.12 8.38 -26.54
CA VAL A 389 3.09 8.01 -25.55
C VAL A 389 2.38 6.71 -25.94
N GLY A 390 2.08 6.50 -27.23
CA GLY A 390 1.42 5.28 -27.71
C GLY A 390 2.24 4.01 -27.48
N ALA A 391 3.58 4.08 -27.59
CA ALA A 391 4.49 2.95 -27.29
C ALA A 391 4.44 2.60 -25.79
N PHE A 392 4.37 3.59 -24.91
CA PHE A 392 4.16 3.36 -23.47
C PHE A 392 2.81 2.69 -23.21
N GLU A 393 1.72 3.22 -23.78
CA GLU A 393 0.38 2.63 -23.63
C GLU A 393 0.35 1.18 -24.12
N HIS A 394 0.98 0.90 -25.25
CA HIS A 394 1.12 -0.46 -25.77
C HIS A 394 1.88 -1.35 -24.78
N SER A 395 2.98 -0.87 -24.18
CA SER A 395 3.75 -1.59 -23.17
C SER A 395 2.92 -1.91 -21.92
N VAL A 396 2.05 -0.98 -21.49
CA VAL A 396 1.11 -1.21 -20.37
C VAL A 396 0.07 -2.28 -20.72
N ARG A 397 -0.57 -2.15 -21.89
CA ARG A 397 -1.61 -3.09 -22.35
C ARG A 397 -1.09 -4.51 -22.62
N THR A 398 0.18 -4.66 -22.95
CA THR A 398 0.78 -5.97 -23.28
C THR A 398 1.69 -6.48 -22.17
N ARG A 399 2.86 -5.88 -22.00
CA ARG A 399 3.90 -6.36 -21.08
C ARG A 399 3.44 -6.31 -19.61
N LEU A 400 2.92 -5.17 -19.17
CA LEU A 400 2.52 -5.00 -17.77
C LEU A 400 1.29 -5.86 -17.45
N LEU A 401 0.29 -5.89 -18.31
CA LEU A 401 -0.90 -6.72 -18.13
C LEU A 401 -0.52 -8.20 -18.00
N ASN A 402 0.34 -8.73 -18.88
CA ASN A 402 0.78 -10.13 -18.85
C ASN A 402 1.59 -10.47 -17.59
N LEU A 403 2.48 -9.55 -17.15
CA LEU A 403 3.27 -9.74 -15.93
C LEU A 403 2.37 -9.79 -14.68
N LEU A 404 1.28 -9.05 -14.66
CA LEU A 404 0.44 -8.86 -13.49
C LEU A 404 -0.74 -9.82 -13.45
N ALA A 405 -1.37 -10.10 -14.58
CA ALA A 405 -2.59 -10.91 -14.62
C ALA A 405 -2.38 -12.29 -13.97
N SER A 406 -1.33 -13.02 -14.34
CA SER A 406 -1.04 -14.33 -13.76
C SER A 406 -0.74 -14.25 -12.25
N GLY A 407 0.02 -13.25 -11.83
CA GLY A 407 0.39 -13.06 -10.42
C GLY A 407 -0.80 -12.70 -9.53
N LEU A 408 -1.68 -11.82 -10.00
CA LEU A 408 -2.83 -11.33 -9.24
C LEU A 408 -3.92 -12.40 -9.10
N TRP A 409 -4.24 -13.12 -10.19
CA TRP A 409 -5.24 -14.18 -10.15
C TRP A 409 -4.86 -15.32 -9.20
N ASN A 410 -3.56 -15.63 -9.09
CA ASN A 410 -3.05 -16.75 -8.30
C ASN A 410 -2.62 -16.36 -6.88
N GLU A 411 -2.64 -15.07 -6.51
CA GLU A 411 -2.15 -14.62 -5.20
C GLU A 411 -2.95 -15.22 -4.04
N LEU A 412 -4.28 -15.26 -4.13
CA LEU A 412 -5.14 -15.87 -3.10
C LEU A 412 -5.00 -17.39 -3.07
N PHE A 413 -4.70 -18.00 -4.22
CA PHE A 413 -4.56 -19.46 -4.34
C PHE A 413 -3.20 -19.99 -3.86
N ARG A 414 -2.30 -19.12 -3.39
CA ARG A 414 -1.03 -19.60 -2.84
C ARG A 414 -1.26 -20.40 -1.56
N TYR A 415 -0.93 -21.69 -1.59
CA TYR A 415 -1.08 -22.60 -0.47
C TYR A 415 -0.61 -22.02 0.87
N LYS A 416 0.58 -21.39 0.92
CA LYS A 416 1.09 -20.72 2.12
C LYS A 416 0.16 -19.65 2.69
N ARG A 417 -0.67 -18.99 1.86
CA ARG A 417 -1.66 -18.01 2.33
C ARG A 417 -2.86 -18.70 2.97
N CYS A 418 -3.33 -19.79 2.36
CA CYS A 418 -4.41 -20.58 2.93
C CYS A 418 -4.02 -21.12 4.31
N VAL A 419 -2.82 -21.70 4.43
CA VAL A 419 -2.27 -22.19 5.71
C VAL A 419 -2.12 -21.07 6.74
N ALA A 420 -1.63 -19.89 6.32
CA ALA A 420 -1.45 -18.76 7.23
C ALA A 420 -2.77 -18.20 7.80
N VAL A 421 -3.81 -18.12 6.96
CA VAL A 421 -5.13 -17.62 7.39
C VAL A 421 -5.83 -18.59 8.35
N THR A 422 -5.63 -19.90 8.16
CA THR A 422 -6.25 -20.95 8.96
C THR A 422 -5.42 -21.35 10.20
N VAL A 423 -4.31 -20.66 10.47
CA VAL A 423 -3.44 -20.97 11.61
C VAL A 423 -4.15 -21.00 12.98
N PRO A 424 -5.21 -20.21 13.27
CA PRO A 424 -5.92 -20.33 14.54
C PRO A 424 -6.54 -21.70 14.78
N LEU A 425 -6.81 -22.48 13.73
CA LEU A 425 -7.28 -23.86 13.85
C LEU A 425 -6.19 -24.78 14.40
N LEU A 426 -4.91 -24.54 14.06
CA LEU A 426 -3.80 -25.24 14.70
C LEU A 426 -3.78 -25.00 16.20
N TRP A 427 -4.01 -23.75 16.65
CA TRP A 427 -4.02 -23.42 18.08
C TRP A 427 -5.08 -24.22 18.85
N GLN A 428 -6.21 -24.53 18.22
CA GLN A 428 -7.24 -25.43 18.80
C GLN A 428 -6.75 -26.86 19.02
N PHE A 429 -5.94 -27.38 18.12
CA PHE A 429 -5.35 -28.70 18.33
C PHE A 429 -4.26 -28.67 19.40
N LEU A 430 -3.50 -27.58 19.51
CA LEU A 430 -2.54 -27.39 20.62
C LEU A 430 -3.26 -27.35 21.99
N GLU A 431 -4.49 -26.79 22.04
CA GLU A 431 -5.31 -26.82 23.26
C GLU A 431 -5.70 -28.25 23.67
N ARG A 432 -6.10 -29.07 22.72
CA ARG A 432 -6.42 -30.49 23.01
C ARG A 432 -5.19 -31.22 23.52
N ILE A 433 -4.05 -31.05 22.88
CA ILE A 433 -2.78 -31.63 23.32
C ILE A 433 -2.40 -31.13 24.73
N ALA A 434 -2.60 -29.84 25.02
CA ALA A 434 -2.32 -29.26 26.32
C ALA A 434 -3.14 -29.89 27.44
N VAL A 435 -4.44 -30.12 27.20
CA VAL A 435 -5.35 -30.79 28.14
C VAL A 435 -4.97 -32.25 28.34
N ASP A 436 -4.66 -32.98 27.26
CA ASP A 436 -4.23 -34.38 27.34
C ASP A 436 -2.90 -34.51 28.11
N LEU A 437 -1.95 -33.59 27.90
CA LEU A 437 -0.69 -33.56 28.63
C LEU A 437 -0.85 -33.26 30.13
N HIS A 438 -1.86 -32.43 30.50
CA HIS A 438 -2.12 -32.04 31.89
C HIS A 438 -2.86 -33.11 32.69
N PHE A 439 -3.90 -33.69 32.12
CA PHE A 439 -4.78 -34.66 32.80
C PHE A 439 -4.47 -36.11 32.44
N GLY A 440 -3.67 -36.34 31.39
CA GLY A 440 -3.43 -37.68 30.89
C GLY A 440 -2.67 -38.54 31.85
N SER A 441 -3.18 -39.75 32.08
CA SER A 441 -2.55 -40.80 32.87
C SER A 441 -2.81 -42.16 32.23
N GLY A 442 -1.87 -43.09 32.35
CA GLY A 442 -1.97 -44.43 31.80
C GLY A 442 -1.36 -44.65 30.42
N GLU A 443 -1.38 -45.87 29.90
CA GLU A 443 -0.69 -46.27 28.68
C GLU A 443 -1.25 -45.61 27.40
N LYS A 444 -2.52 -45.26 27.35
CA LYS A 444 -3.19 -44.72 26.15
C LYS A 444 -3.01 -43.21 25.97
N TYR A 445 -2.49 -42.50 26.96
CA TYR A 445 -2.40 -41.02 26.87
C TYR A 445 -1.42 -40.55 25.77
N VAL A 446 -0.31 -41.27 25.58
CA VAL A 446 0.65 -41.00 24.53
C VAL A 446 0.04 -41.19 23.14
N GLU A 447 -0.81 -42.25 22.99
CA GLU A 447 -1.56 -42.49 21.74
C GLU A 447 -2.51 -41.35 21.43
N HIS A 448 -3.23 -40.79 22.41
CA HIS A 448 -4.12 -39.66 22.26
C HIS A 448 -3.37 -38.38 21.81
N ILE A 449 -2.21 -38.11 22.39
CA ILE A 449 -1.39 -36.95 21.98
C ILE A 449 -0.95 -37.10 20.53
N PHE A 450 -0.43 -38.28 20.13
CA PHE A 450 -0.05 -38.52 18.74
C PHE A 450 -1.26 -38.41 17.79
N PHE A 451 -2.42 -38.92 18.20
CA PHE A 451 -3.66 -38.82 17.45
C PHE A 451 -4.04 -37.33 17.22
N HIS A 452 -4.04 -36.50 18.26
CA HIS A 452 -4.34 -35.07 18.13
C HIS A 452 -3.31 -34.32 17.31
N LEU A 453 -2.03 -34.67 17.43
CA LEU A 453 -0.95 -34.07 16.63
C LEU A 453 -1.11 -34.40 15.14
N ILE A 454 -1.28 -35.69 14.81
CA ILE A 454 -1.47 -36.13 13.41
C ILE A 454 -2.75 -35.55 12.84
N ARG A 455 -3.84 -35.60 13.59
CA ARG A 455 -5.13 -35.02 13.19
C ARG A 455 -5.02 -33.52 12.98
N GLY A 456 -4.36 -32.80 13.91
CA GLY A 456 -4.15 -31.35 13.81
C GLY A 456 -3.36 -30.97 12.55
N CYS A 457 -2.26 -31.68 12.28
CA CYS A 457 -1.46 -31.47 11.08
C CYS A 457 -2.25 -31.80 9.80
N ALA A 458 -2.97 -32.91 9.76
CA ALA A 458 -3.77 -33.32 8.61
C ALA A 458 -4.89 -32.32 8.30
N TRP A 459 -5.59 -31.84 9.32
CA TRP A 459 -6.63 -30.84 9.14
C TRP A 459 -6.06 -29.47 8.74
N TRP A 460 -5.05 -28.97 9.45
CA TRP A 460 -4.50 -27.64 9.20
C TRP A 460 -3.74 -27.53 7.88
N LEU A 461 -2.91 -28.54 7.55
CA LEU A 461 -2.10 -28.52 6.32
C LEU A 461 -2.82 -29.16 5.11
N GLY A 462 -3.81 -30.01 5.32
CA GLY A 462 -4.53 -30.71 4.26
C GLY A 462 -5.97 -30.23 4.09
N CYS A 463 -6.85 -30.62 5.02
CA CYS A 463 -8.30 -30.46 4.83
C CYS A 463 -8.72 -28.97 4.71
N PHE A 464 -8.33 -28.11 5.65
CA PHE A 464 -8.73 -26.69 5.61
C PHE A 464 -8.17 -25.92 4.40
N PRO A 465 -6.89 -26.06 4.00
CA PRO A 465 -6.41 -25.45 2.76
C PRO A 465 -7.15 -25.92 1.51
N ILE A 466 -7.51 -27.21 1.42
CA ILE A 466 -8.27 -27.75 0.28
C ILE A 466 -9.69 -27.18 0.26
N MET A 467 -10.39 -27.18 1.40
CA MET A 467 -11.72 -26.58 1.53
C MET A 467 -11.69 -25.09 1.17
N PHE A 468 -10.68 -24.35 1.67
CA PHE A 468 -10.51 -22.94 1.36
C PHE A 468 -10.18 -22.70 -0.11
N PHE A 469 -9.37 -23.55 -0.71
CA PHE A 469 -9.07 -23.50 -2.14
C PHE A 469 -10.31 -23.73 -3.00
N THR A 470 -11.12 -24.78 -2.68
CA THR A 470 -12.38 -25.04 -3.38
C THR A 470 -13.33 -23.85 -3.27
N PHE A 471 -13.47 -23.30 -2.07
CA PHE A 471 -14.23 -22.09 -1.81
C PHE A 471 -13.75 -20.90 -2.68
N LEU A 472 -12.43 -20.65 -2.79
CA LEU A 472 -11.88 -19.59 -3.64
C LEU A 472 -12.18 -19.83 -5.13
N VAL A 473 -12.10 -21.08 -5.60
CA VAL A 473 -12.47 -21.45 -6.96
C VAL A 473 -13.92 -21.09 -7.25
N LEU A 474 -14.84 -21.51 -6.37
CA LEU A 474 -16.26 -21.17 -6.48
C LEU A 474 -16.52 -19.66 -6.44
N ALA A 475 -15.88 -18.93 -5.50
CA ALA A 475 -15.99 -17.49 -5.41
C ALA A 475 -15.50 -16.78 -6.69
N ARG A 476 -14.45 -17.31 -7.34
CA ARG A 476 -13.95 -16.82 -8.63
C ARG A 476 -14.96 -17.09 -9.76
N PHE A 477 -15.50 -18.28 -9.86
CA PHE A 477 -16.50 -18.63 -10.89
C PHE A 477 -17.78 -17.80 -10.73
N LEU A 478 -18.26 -17.65 -9.50
CA LEU A 478 -19.52 -16.97 -9.18
C LEU A 478 -19.33 -15.46 -8.86
N ARG A 479 -18.23 -14.84 -9.30
CA ARG A 479 -17.90 -13.44 -9.00
C ARG A 479 -18.79 -12.40 -9.66
N ARG A 480 -19.49 -12.73 -10.78
CA ARG A 480 -20.33 -11.77 -11.52
C ARG A 480 -21.41 -11.19 -10.60
N ARG A 481 -21.64 -9.87 -10.70
CA ARG A 481 -22.74 -9.21 -9.99
C ARG A 481 -24.07 -9.68 -10.55
N ARG A 482 -25.03 -9.92 -9.67
CA ARG A 482 -26.39 -10.32 -9.98
C ARG A 482 -27.37 -9.43 -9.20
N SER A 483 -28.70 -9.58 -9.43
CA SER A 483 -29.71 -8.94 -8.58
C SER A 483 -29.57 -9.37 -7.12
N MET A 484 -29.97 -8.53 -6.17
CA MET A 484 -29.76 -8.79 -4.72
C MET A 484 -30.19 -10.18 -4.26
N PRO A 485 -31.39 -10.71 -4.60
CA PRO A 485 -31.76 -12.06 -4.17
C PRO A 485 -30.86 -13.15 -4.78
N LEU A 486 -30.46 -12.97 -6.04
CA LEU A 486 -29.58 -13.91 -6.73
C LEU A 486 -28.12 -13.81 -6.23
N GLU A 487 -27.70 -12.66 -5.73
CA GLU A 487 -26.41 -12.43 -5.09
C GLU A 487 -26.33 -13.16 -3.74
N MET A 488 -27.41 -13.14 -2.95
CA MET A 488 -27.52 -13.90 -1.71
C MET A 488 -27.54 -15.40 -1.98
N LEU A 489 -28.32 -15.86 -2.96
CA LEU A 489 -28.37 -17.27 -3.36
C LEU A 489 -27.00 -17.76 -3.83
N THR A 490 -26.30 -17.00 -4.66
CA THR A 490 -24.93 -17.38 -5.11
C THR A 490 -23.93 -17.38 -3.97
N THR A 491 -24.09 -16.53 -2.97
CA THR A 491 -23.26 -16.55 -1.76
C THR A 491 -23.51 -17.81 -0.95
N LEU A 492 -24.76 -18.21 -0.79
CA LEU A 492 -25.14 -19.47 -0.13
C LEU A 492 -24.63 -20.70 -0.89
N LEU A 493 -24.73 -20.71 -2.23
CA LEU A 493 -24.19 -21.82 -3.05
C LEU A 493 -22.68 -21.97 -2.89
N VAL A 494 -21.93 -20.88 -2.79
CA VAL A 494 -20.47 -20.92 -2.53
C VAL A 494 -20.16 -21.46 -1.12
N MET A 495 -21.09 -21.30 -0.17
CA MET A 495 -20.90 -21.79 1.21
C MET A 495 -21.16 -23.29 1.35
N VAL A 496 -22.04 -23.86 0.52
CA VAL A 496 -22.48 -25.24 0.61
C VAL A 496 -21.60 -26.18 -0.23
N GLY A 497 -20.98 -25.68 -1.31
CA GLY A 497 -20.04 -26.44 -2.17
C GLY A 497 -18.62 -26.39 -1.69
#